data_119f346498afaae03c03592966343206
#
_entry.id   119f346498afaae03c03592966343206
#
_cell.length_a   1.000
_cell.length_b   1.000
_cell.length_c   1.000
_cell.angle_alpha   90.00
_cell.angle_beta   90.00
_cell.angle_gamma   90.00
#
_symmetry.space_group_name_H-M   'P 1'
#
loop_
_entity.id
_entity.type
_entity.pdbx_description
1 polymer ?
#
loop_
_entity_poly.entity_id
_entity_poly.type
_entity_poly.pdbx_seq_one_letter_code
_entity_poly.pdbx_strand_id
1 'polypeptide(L)'
;MNEQTANPRTLIEHVAKALVNAPDEVFVEEVPEDGETVIELEVAEDDMGRVIGKSGKIARAMRNLLHAAGVRANRRYELEILE
;
A
#
# COMPACT_ATOMS: atom_id res chain seq x y z
N MET A 1 -10.82 -10.34 12.64
CA MET A 1 -9.76 -9.45 12.15
C MET A 1 -9.48 -8.40 13.22
N ASN A 2 -8.22 -8.23 13.59
CA ASN A 2 -7.90 -7.23 14.61
C ASN A 2 -7.63 -5.86 13.98
N GLU A 3 -7.44 -4.84 14.82
CA GLU A 3 -7.23 -3.48 14.35
C GLU A 3 -5.99 -3.34 13.46
N GLN A 4 -4.93 -4.10 13.73
CA GLN A 4 -3.70 -4.02 12.96
C GLN A 4 -3.89 -4.45 11.52
N THR A 5 -4.66 -5.51 11.29
CA THR A 5 -4.91 -5.98 9.92
C THR A 5 -5.92 -5.10 9.19
N ALA A 6 -6.72 -4.30 9.91
CA ALA A 6 -7.63 -3.35 9.32
C ALA A 6 -6.96 -2.00 9.01
N ASN A 7 -5.77 -1.77 9.54
CA ASN A 7 -5.03 -0.52 9.31
C ASN A 7 -4.46 -0.51 7.89
N PRO A 8 -4.80 0.49 7.07
CA PRO A 8 -4.37 0.50 5.67
C PRO A 8 -2.85 0.57 5.51
N ARG A 9 -2.15 1.32 6.37
CA ARG A 9 -0.70 1.41 6.33
C ARG A 9 -0.07 0.04 6.60
N THR A 10 -0.53 -0.63 7.65
CA THR A 10 -0.02 -1.96 8.01
C THR A 10 -0.32 -2.99 6.93
N LEU A 11 -1.50 -2.92 6.33
CA LEU A 11 -1.87 -3.83 5.26
C LEU A 11 -0.90 -3.72 4.07
N ILE A 12 -0.64 -2.50 3.62
CA ILE A 12 0.28 -2.27 2.49
C ILE A 12 1.70 -2.67 2.87
N GLU A 13 2.13 -2.37 4.09
CA GLU A 13 3.45 -2.77 4.57
C GLU A 13 3.64 -4.29 4.51
N HIS A 14 2.66 -5.04 5.02
CA HIS A 14 2.73 -6.50 5.01
C HIS A 14 2.76 -7.07 3.59
N VAL A 15 1.92 -6.55 2.71
CA VAL A 15 1.89 -7.02 1.33
C VAL A 15 3.21 -6.72 0.63
N ALA A 16 3.72 -5.50 0.75
CA ALA A 16 4.97 -5.11 0.11
C ALA A 16 6.14 -5.94 0.62
N LYS A 17 6.24 -6.11 1.94
CA LYS A 17 7.33 -6.90 2.54
C LYS A 17 7.32 -8.36 2.10
N ALA A 18 6.14 -8.89 1.80
CA ALA A 18 6.02 -10.27 1.31
C ALA A 18 6.48 -10.42 -0.14
N LEU A 19 6.50 -9.34 -0.90
CA LEU A 19 6.78 -9.37 -2.33
C LEU A 19 8.23 -9.02 -2.68
N VAL A 20 8.88 -8.22 -1.86
CA VAL A 20 10.20 -7.65 -2.19
C VAL A 20 11.34 -8.52 -1.71
N ASN A 21 12.53 -8.28 -2.30
CA ASN A 21 13.76 -8.92 -1.86
C ASN A 21 14.41 -8.19 -0.68
N ALA A 22 14.15 -6.88 -0.55
CA ALA A 22 14.73 -6.06 0.50
C ALA A 22 13.64 -5.50 1.42
N PRO A 23 13.06 -6.33 2.31
CA PRO A 23 11.97 -5.88 3.17
C PRO A 23 12.40 -4.75 4.14
N ASP A 24 13.68 -4.66 4.46
CA ASP A 24 14.20 -3.59 5.30
C ASP A 24 14.11 -2.22 4.63
N GLU A 25 13.91 -2.18 3.33
CA GLU A 25 13.78 -0.93 2.58
C GLU A 25 12.34 -0.59 2.21
N VAL A 26 11.38 -1.26 2.85
CA VAL A 26 9.97 -0.93 2.67
C VAL A 26 9.57 0.12 3.70
N PHE A 27 9.08 1.25 3.22
CA PHE A 27 8.59 2.33 4.07
C PHE A 27 7.20 2.72 3.61
N VAL A 28 6.28 2.85 4.57
CA VAL A 28 4.90 3.19 4.26
C VAL A 28 4.46 4.33 5.18
N GLU A 29 3.90 5.39 4.61
CA GLU A 29 3.40 6.52 5.37
C GLU A 29 1.96 6.84 5.00
N GLU A 30 1.20 7.32 5.97
CA GLU A 30 -0.13 7.86 5.74
C GLU A 30 -0.02 9.38 5.63
N VAL A 31 -0.50 9.93 4.53
CA VAL A 31 -0.48 11.37 4.30
C VAL A 31 -1.90 11.85 4.10
N PRO A 32 -2.43 12.66 5.04
CA PRO A 32 -3.77 13.21 4.86
C PRO A 32 -3.76 14.29 3.77
N GLU A 33 -4.77 14.25 2.90
CA GLU A 33 -4.88 15.16 1.77
C GLU A 33 -6.34 15.39 1.40
N ASP A 34 -6.83 16.62 1.62
CA ASP A 34 -8.16 17.05 1.15
C ASP A 34 -9.30 16.03 1.32
N GLY A 35 -9.45 15.49 2.52
CA GLY A 35 -10.56 14.58 2.83
C GLY A 35 -10.28 13.13 2.49
N GLU A 36 -9.08 12.82 2.02
CA GLU A 36 -8.68 11.43 1.80
C GLU A 36 -7.31 11.18 2.45
N THR A 37 -6.91 9.93 2.51
CA THR A 37 -5.61 9.55 3.05
C THR A 37 -4.83 8.86 1.95
N VAL A 38 -3.65 9.38 1.64
CA VAL A 38 -2.75 8.76 0.68
C VAL A 38 -1.81 7.84 1.43
N ILE A 39 -1.74 6.59 1.00
CA ILE A 39 -0.79 5.62 1.54
C ILE A 39 0.41 5.63 0.58
N GLU A 40 1.52 6.20 1.04
CA GLU A 40 2.73 6.28 0.24
C GLU A 40 3.61 5.07 0.53
N LEU A 41 4.00 4.38 -0.53
CA LEU A 41 4.83 3.19 -0.43
C LEU A 41 6.16 3.44 -1.12
N GLU A 42 7.24 3.20 -0.39
CA GLU A 42 8.60 3.26 -0.92
C GLU A 42 9.25 1.89 -0.76
N VAL A 43 9.92 1.42 -1.80
CA VAL A 43 10.69 0.17 -1.77
C VAL A 43 12.04 0.41 -2.43
N ALA A 44 12.95 -0.56 -2.31
CA ALA A 44 14.22 -0.49 -3.02
C ALA A 44 13.96 -0.40 -4.52
N GLU A 45 14.79 0.36 -5.21
CA GLU A 45 14.63 0.59 -6.65
C GLU A 45 14.50 -0.72 -7.42
N ASP A 46 15.33 -1.71 -7.08
CA ASP A 46 15.30 -3.01 -7.76
C ASP A 46 14.03 -3.80 -7.47
N ASP A 47 13.27 -3.41 -6.47
CA ASP A 47 12.02 -4.10 -6.10
C ASP A 47 10.77 -3.44 -6.67
N MET A 48 10.91 -2.31 -7.37
CA MET A 48 9.75 -1.61 -7.92
C MET A 48 8.87 -2.51 -8.76
N GLY A 49 9.47 -3.31 -9.64
CA GLY A 49 8.69 -4.21 -10.50
C GLY A 49 7.90 -5.25 -9.71
N ARG A 50 8.36 -5.58 -8.51
CA ARG A 50 7.69 -6.59 -7.68
C ARG A 50 6.42 -6.08 -7.03
N VAL A 51 6.35 -4.76 -6.78
CA VAL A 51 5.14 -4.17 -6.19
C VAL A 51 4.20 -3.58 -7.24
N ILE A 52 4.70 -3.34 -8.45
CA ILE A 52 3.86 -2.90 -9.56
C ILE A 52 3.25 -4.12 -10.26
N GLY A 53 4.09 -5.10 -10.54
CA GLY A 53 3.68 -6.32 -11.23
C GLY A 53 3.51 -6.13 -12.73
N LYS A 54 3.35 -7.25 -13.43
CA LYS A 54 3.15 -7.23 -14.87
C LYS A 54 1.87 -6.47 -15.20
N SER A 55 1.98 -5.48 -16.06
CA SER A 55 0.86 -4.64 -16.49
C SER A 55 0.18 -3.93 -15.32
N GLY A 56 0.93 -3.71 -14.22
CA GLY A 56 0.40 -3.00 -13.05
C GLY A 56 -0.55 -3.82 -12.19
N LYS A 57 -0.60 -5.13 -12.36
CA LYS A 57 -1.59 -5.98 -11.67
C LYS A 57 -1.46 -5.97 -10.15
N ILE A 58 -0.22 -5.94 -9.65
CA ILE A 58 0.01 -5.97 -8.19
C ILE A 58 -0.43 -4.62 -7.59
N ALA A 59 0.00 -3.52 -8.19
CA ALA A 59 -0.38 -2.19 -7.72
C ALA A 59 -1.90 -2.03 -7.75
N ARG A 60 -2.56 -2.53 -8.79
CA ARG A 60 -4.02 -2.46 -8.90
C ARG A 60 -4.70 -3.27 -7.80
N ALA A 61 -4.14 -4.47 -7.51
CA ALA A 61 -4.68 -5.30 -6.43
C ALA A 61 -4.56 -4.61 -5.08
N MET A 62 -3.43 -3.95 -4.82
CA MET A 62 -3.25 -3.19 -3.58
C MET A 62 -4.24 -2.03 -3.49
N ARG A 63 -4.49 -1.33 -4.61
CA ARG A 63 -5.49 -0.26 -4.64
C ARG A 63 -6.88 -0.79 -4.34
N ASN A 64 -7.22 -1.96 -4.87
CA ASN A 64 -8.52 -2.57 -4.60
C ASN A 64 -8.67 -2.93 -3.12
N LEU A 65 -7.61 -3.45 -2.50
CA LEU A 65 -7.62 -3.74 -1.07
C LEU A 65 -7.83 -2.48 -0.25
N LEU A 66 -7.17 -1.39 -0.62
CA LEU A 66 -7.33 -0.11 0.07
C LEU A 66 -8.73 0.45 -0.08
N HIS A 67 -9.31 0.35 -1.27
CA HIS A 67 -10.68 0.81 -1.49
C HIS A 67 -11.67 0.02 -0.64
N ALA A 68 -11.49 -1.29 -0.55
CA ALA A 68 -12.34 -2.13 0.29
C ALA A 68 -12.22 -1.74 1.76
N ALA A 69 -10.99 -1.53 2.24
CA ALA A 69 -10.75 -1.08 3.60
C ALA A 69 -11.39 0.28 3.86
N GLY A 70 -11.33 1.17 2.87
CA GLY A 70 -11.92 2.51 2.97
C GLY A 70 -13.44 2.46 3.09
N VAL A 71 -14.09 1.62 2.28
CA VAL A 71 -15.54 1.44 2.36
C VAL A 71 -15.96 1.00 3.76
N ARG A 72 -15.23 0.05 4.33
CA ARG A 72 -15.52 -0.46 5.67
C ARG A 72 -15.32 0.57 6.76
N ALA A 73 -14.34 1.47 6.59
CA ALA A 73 -14.02 2.52 7.54
C ALA A 73 -14.73 3.84 7.26
N ASN A 74 -15.51 3.91 6.18
CA ASN A 74 -16.13 5.14 5.69
C ASN A 74 -15.07 6.21 5.43
N ARG A 75 -13.99 5.82 4.75
CA ARG A 75 -12.87 6.70 4.43
C ARG A 75 -12.42 6.46 2.99
N ARG A 76 -11.63 7.40 2.47
CA ARG A 76 -11.05 7.27 1.14
C ARG A 76 -9.55 7.09 1.27
N TYR A 77 -9.06 5.97 0.77
CA TYR A 77 -7.63 5.66 0.77
C TYR A 77 -7.13 5.57 -0.66
N GLU A 78 -5.99 6.18 -0.90
CA GLU A 78 -5.31 6.12 -2.20
C GLU A 78 -3.91 5.57 -2.00
N LEU A 79 -3.38 4.91 -3.03
CA LEU A 79 -2.02 4.37 -3.01
C LEU A 79 -1.13 5.17 -3.94
N GLU A 80 0.03 5.59 -3.43
CA GLU A 80 1.07 6.19 -4.25
C GLU A 80 2.36 5.41 -4.05
N ILE A 81 2.90 4.85 -5.13
CA ILE A 81 4.17 4.16 -5.10
C ILE A 81 5.24 5.15 -5.53
N LEU A 82 6.15 5.47 -4.60
CA LEU A 82 7.18 6.47 -4.84
C LEU A 82 8.31 5.90 -5.70
N GLU A 83 8.83 6.73 -6.59
CA GLU A 83 9.94 6.35 -7.45
C GLU A 83 11.24 6.99 -7.02
#